data_b6cd4f75e438d551aa1722f448016998
#
_entry.id   b6cd4f75e438d551aa1722f448016998
#
_cell.length_a   1.000
_cell.length_b   1.000
_cell.length_c   1.000
_cell.angle_alpha   90.00
_cell.angle_beta   90.00
_cell.angle_gamma   90.00
#
_symmetry.space_group_name_H-M   'P 1'
#
loop_
_entity.id
_entity.type
_entity.pdbx_description
1 polymer ?
#
loop_
_entity_poly.entity_id
_entity_poly.type
_entity_poly.pdbx_seq_one_letter_code
_entity_poly.pdbx_strand_id
1 'polypeptide(L)'
;RDLRMSRGLGDVYKRQNLNIAETDLLKTYHVLLYKKISEENNLFRDFTIQYLIQATFYEVCQLLLKHLEIKKKKLPHKEDIFKQFLKLVETHHYKERDISFYAEKLCLTPKYLSSIIRDVSGELAGNWIDNYVIIEAKALLISSNLTIQEICYKLNFSTPSSFTRFFKRITGMSPRKFRTLKVFPNLIE
;
A
#
# COMPACT_ATOMS: atom_id res chain seq x y z
N ARG A 1 -25.78 -6.05 -38.50
CA ARG A 1 -24.36 -6.32 -38.08
C ARG A 1 -24.20 -5.94 -36.63
N ASP A 2 -24.36 -6.90 -35.83
CA ASP A 2 -23.72 -7.34 -34.57
C ASP A 2 -23.34 -6.27 -33.50
N LEU A 3 -24.38 -6.01 -32.69
CA LEU A 3 -24.25 -5.49 -31.32
C LEU A 3 -24.00 -6.66 -30.35
N ARG A 4 -22.79 -7.25 -30.35
CA ARG A 4 -22.38 -8.32 -29.44
C ARG A 4 -21.26 -7.92 -28.49
N MET A 5 -21.19 -6.65 -28.06
CA MET A 5 -20.16 -6.19 -27.11
C MET A 5 -20.71 -5.42 -25.90
N SER A 6 -21.84 -5.84 -25.32
CA SER A 6 -22.30 -5.25 -24.06
C SER A 6 -22.81 -6.23 -23.00
N ARG A 7 -22.48 -7.53 -23.10
CA ARG A 7 -22.91 -8.52 -22.10
C ARG A 7 -21.99 -8.72 -20.92
N GLY A 8 -20.86 -8.00 -20.83
CA GLY A 8 -19.88 -8.17 -19.74
C GLY A 8 -19.95 -7.16 -18.61
N LEU A 9 -20.54 -5.98 -18.80
CA LEU A 9 -20.62 -4.95 -17.75
C LEU A 9 -21.98 -4.89 -17.04
N GLY A 10 -23.04 -5.43 -17.61
CA GLY A 10 -24.40 -5.39 -17.04
C GLY A 10 -24.62 -6.29 -15.84
N ASP A 11 -23.83 -7.36 -15.69
CA ASP A 11 -23.99 -8.34 -14.60
C ASP A 11 -23.24 -7.95 -13.32
N VAL A 12 -22.40 -6.93 -13.35
CA VAL A 12 -21.63 -6.47 -12.16
C VAL A 12 -22.47 -5.55 -11.28
N TYR A 13 -23.50 -4.92 -11.79
CA TYR A 13 -24.42 -4.08 -11.01
C TYR A 13 -25.69 -4.79 -10.57
N LYS A 14 -25.62 -6.02 -10.06
CA LYS A 14 -26.66 -6.49 -9.15
C LYS A 14 -26.62 -5.57 -7.94
N ARG A 15 -27.66 -4.75 -7.78
CA ARG A 15 -27.85 -3.90 -6.59
C ARG A 15 -27.75 -4.81 -5.37
N GLN A 16 -26.62 -4.75 -4.69
CA GLN A 16 -26.44 -5.46 -3.44
C GLN A 16 -27.19 -4.66 -2.39
N ASN A 17 -28.32 -5.17 -1.96
CA ASN A 17 -29.09 -4.54 -0.89
C ASN A 17 -28.40 -4.88 0.44
N LEU A 18 -27.86 -3.88 1.11
CA LEU A 18 -27.43 -3.99 2.50
C LEU A 18 -28.65 -4.40 3.35
N ASN A 19 -28.45 -5.27 4.32
CA ASN A 19 -29.50 -5.57 5.26
C ASN A 19 -29.71 -4.39 6.25
N ILE A 20 -30.79 -4.43 7.03
CA ILE A 20 -31.16 -3.35 7.95
C ILE A 20 -30.02 -3.06 8.94
N ALA A 21 -29.42 -4.10 9.54
CA ALA A 21 -28.36 -3.95 10.51
C ALA A 21 -27.07 -3.33 9.89
N GLU A 22 -26.71 -3.72 8.66
CA GLU A 22 -25.58 -3.16 7.91
C GLU A 22 -25.82 -1.68 7.57
N THR A 23 -27.04 -1.35 7.19
CA THR A 23 -27.45 0.03 6.91
C THR A 23 -27.39 0.89 8.18
N ASP A 24 -27.86 0.38 9.31
CA ASP A 24 -27.86 1.12 10.57
C ASP A 24 -26.44 1.30 11.13
N LEU A 25 -25.56 0.33 10.93
CA LEU A 25 -24.14 0.46 11.26
C LEU A 25 -23.50 1.62 10.48
N LEU A 26 -23.67 1.66 9.16
CA LEU A 26 -23.11 2.75 8.34
C LEU A 26 -23.72 4.12 8.67
N LYS A 27 -25.02 4.18 8.98
CA LYS A 27 -25.66 5.39 9.48
C LYS A 27 -25.05 5.87 10.79
N THR A 28 -24.74 4.96 11.70
CA THR A 28 -24.10 5.29 12.98
C THR A 28 -22.75 5.94 12.77
N TYR A 29 -21.90 5.39 11.91
CA TYR A 29 -20.62 6.01 11.56
C TYR A 29 -20.81 7.39 10.93
N HIS A 30 -21.78 7.54 10.01
CA HIS A 30 -22.09 8.83 9.39
C HIS A 30 -22.51 9.88 10.42
N VAL A 31 -23.40 9.54 11.35
CA VAL A 31 -23.85 10.43 12.42
C VAL A 31 -22.70 10.84 13.33
N LEU A 32 -21.85 9.89 13.71
CA LEU A 32 -20.67 10.17 14.53
C LEU A 32 -19.68 11.11 13.83
N LEU A 33 -19.40 10.86 12.53
CA LEU A 33 -18.54 11.72 11.74
C LEU A 33 -19.13 13.14 11.62
N TYR A 34 -20.41 13.24 11.29
CA TYR A 34 -21.08 14.55 11.17
C TYR A 34 -21.02 15.34 12.47
N LYS A 35 -21.31 14.69 13.61
CA LYS A 35 -21.21 15.30 14.94
C LYS A 35 -19.79 15.79 15.22
N LYS A 36 -18.76 15.00 14.93
CA LYS A 36 -17.36 15.38 15.17
C LYS A 36 -16.88 16.49 14.24
N ILE A 37 -17.33 16.53 13.00
CA ILE A 37 -17.04 17.63 12.06
C ILE A 37 -17.64 18.95 12.55
N SER A 38 -18.81 18.91 13.17
CA SER A 38 -19.53 20.10 13.68
C SER A 38 -19.02 20.61 15.04
N GLU A 39 -18.14 19.89 15.74
CA GLU A 39 -17.52 20.32 17.00
C GLU A 39 -16.37 21.30 16.70
N GLU A 40 -16.49 22.57 17.11
CA GLU A 40 -15.46 23.61 16.83
C GLU A 40 -14.31 23.66 17.84
N ASN A 41 -14.49 23.20 19.08
CA ASN A 41 -13.54 23.42 20.20
C ASN A 41 -12.97 22.13 20.79
N ASN A 42 -12.54 21.18 19.98
CA ASN A 42 -11.95 19.93 20.47
C ASN A 42 -10.51 19.77 19.97
N LEU A 43 -9.55 19.78 20.89
CA LEU A 43 -8.11 19.66 20.59
C LEU A 43 -7.76 18.39 19.78
N PHE A 44 -8.54 17.31 19.97
CA PHE A 44 -8.31 16.04 19.29
C PHE A 44 -9.30 15.77 18.14
N ARG A 45 -10.04 16.78 17.70
CA ARG A 45 -11.07 16.66 16.66
C ARG A 45 -10.55 16.00 15.39
N ASP A 46 -9.45 16.51 14.86
CA ASP A 46 -8.91 16.05 13.57
C ASP A 46 -8.43 14.59 13.64
N PHE A 47 -7.79 14.22 14.74
CA PHE A 47 -7.40 12.81 14.97
C PHE A 47 -8.63 11.91 15.11
N THR A 48 -9.66 12.35 15.84
CA THR A 48 -10.89 11.58 16.00
C THR A 48 -11.59 11.39 14.65
N ILE A 49 -11.68 12.43 13.82
CA ILE A 49 -12.25 12.35 12.47
C ILE A 49 -11.44 11.38 11.60
N GLN A 50 -10.11 11.47 11.62
CA GLN A 50 -9.24 10.58 10.86
C GLN A 50 -9.46 9.10 11.20
N TYR A 51 -9.50 8.77 12.49
CA TYR A 51 -9.72 7.38 12.93
C TYR A 51 -11.14 6.89 12.66
N LEU A 52 -12.16 7.76 12.75
CA LEU A 52 -13.53 7.41 12.38
C LEU A 52 -13.67 7.13 10.88
N ILE A 53 -13.00 7.93 10.02
CA ILE A 53 -12.95 7.67 8.58
C ILE A 53 -12.27 6.33 8.29
N GLN A 54 -11.16 6.05 8.95
CA GLN A 54 -10.43 4.80 8.78
C GLN A 54 -11.27 3.59 9.23
N ALA A 55 -11.95 3.69 10.39
CA ALA A 55 -12.85 2.65 10.85
C ALA A 55 -14.01 2.41 9.88
N THR A 56 -14.66 3.49 9.40
CA THR A 56 -15.72 3.40 8.40
C THR A 56 -15.24 2.72 7.12
N PHE A 57 -14.03 3.03 6.67
CA PHE A 57 -13.44 2.40 5.49
C PHE A 57 -13.28 0.88 5.67
N TYR A 58 -12.78 0.43 6.82
CA TYR A 58 -12.64 -1.00 7.10
C TYR A 58 -14.00 -1.71 7.17
N GLU A 59 -15.02 -1.10 7.77
CA GLU A 59 -16.38 -1.67 7.79
C GLU A 59 -16.96 -1.79 6.38
N VAL A 60 -16.80 -0.77 5.54
CA VAL A 60 -17.25 -0.84 4.15
C VAL A 60 -16.50 -1.95 3.40
N CYS A 61 -15.18 -2.09 3.58
CA CYS A 61 -14.41 -3.18 2.99
C CYS A 61 -14.93 -4.55 3.46
N GLN A 62 -15.22 -4.71 4.74
CA GLN A 62 -15.76 -5.97 5.29
C GLN A 62 -17.14 -6.30 4.69
N LEU A 63 -18.03 -5.32 4.59
CA LEU A 63 -19.33 -5.49 3.96
C LEU A 63 -19.22 -5.87 2.49
N LEU A 64 -18.32 -5.19 1.75
CA LEU A 64 -18.05 -5.54 0.35
C LEU A 64 -17.54 -6.99 0.20
N LEU A 65 -16.60 -7.41 1.04
CA LEU A 65 -16.08 -8.77 1.05
C LEU A 65 -17.17 -9.81 1.34
N LYS A 66 -18.08 -9.49 2.27
CA LYS A 66 -19.21 -10.35 2.63
C LYS A 66 -20.22 -10.48 1.50
N HIS A 67 -20.56 -9.37 0.84
CA HIS A 67 -21.56 -9.35 -0.22
C HIS A 67 -21.06 -9.79 -1.60
N LEU A 68 -19.75 -9.64 -1.88
CA LEU A 68 -19.16 -10.10 -3.14
C LEU A 68 -19.13 -11.62 -3.25
N GLU A 69 -19.60 -12.36 -2.20
CA GLU A 69 -19.44 -13.82 -2.19
C GLU A 69 -18.09 -14.18 -2.81
N ILE A 70 -17.03 -13.69 -2.21
CA ILE A 70 -15.72 -14.18 -2.58
C ILE A 70 -15.71 -15.64 -2.14
N LYS A 71 -16.36 -16.50 -2.96
CA LYS A 71 -16.03 -17.91 -2.99
C LYS A 71 -14.53 -17.89 -2.91
N LYS A 72 -13.99 -18.52 -1.86
CA LYS A 72 -12.56 -18.85 -1.76
C LYS A 72 -12.23 -19.73 -2.98
N LYS A 73 -12.24 -19.14 -4.18
CA LYS A 73 -11.57 -19.72 -5.32
C LYS A 73 -10.15 -19.87 -4.83
N LYS A 74 -9.71 -21.12 -4.69
CA LYS A 74 -8.27 -21.41 -4.57
C LYS A 74 -7.62 -20.50 -5.61
N LEU A 75 -6.89 -19.50 -5.13
CA LEU A 75 -6.18 -18.60 -6.04
C LEU A 75 -5.37 -19.46 -6.99
N PRO A 76 -5.32 -19.16 -8.28
CA PRO A 76 -4.40 -19.81 -9.18
C PRO A 76 -3.03 -19.83 -8.51
N HIS A 77 -2.30 -20.93 -8.66
CA HIS A 77 -1.01 -21.15 -7.98
C HIS A 77 -0.05 -19.92 -8.09
N LYS A 78 -0.07 -19.20 -9.21
CA LYS A 78 0.76 -18.01 -9.45
C LYS A 78 0.40 -16.83 -8.55
N GLU A 79 -0.88 -16.55 -8.33
CA GLU A 79 -1.34 -15.45 -7.47
C GLU A 79 -1.07 -15.73 -6.01
N ASP A 80 -1.10 -16.99 -5.59
CA ASP A 80 -0.72 -17.37 -4.23
C ASP A 80 0.79 -17.16 -4.00
N ILE A 81 1.63 -17.58 -4.96
CA ILE A 81 3.07 -17.30 -4.92
C ILE A 81 3.34 -15.79 -4.88
N PHE A 82 2.64 -15.00 -5.68
CA PHE A 82 2.79 -13.56 -5.67
C PHE A 82 2.44 -12.94 -4.30
N LYS A 83 1.35 -13.38 -3.66
CA LYS A 83 1.00 -12.94 -2.30
C LYS A 83 2.06 -13.30 -1.27
N GLN A 84 2.60 -14.53 -1.34
CA GLN A 84 3.69 -14.95 -0.45
C GLN A 84 4.95 -14.12 -0.69
N PHE A 85 5.28 -13.81 -1.95
CA PHE A 85 6.37 -12.91 -2.29
C PHE A 85 6.18 -11.53 -1.65
N LEU A 86 5.00 -10.90 -1.79
CA LEU A 86 4.72 -9.59 -1.19
C LEU A 86 4.87 -9.60 0.33
N LYS A 87 4.40 -10.66 1.00
CA LYS A 87 4.58 -10.82 2.45
C LYS A 87 6.04 -10.95 2.86
N LEU A 88 6.85 -11.64 2.06
CA LEU A 88 8.29 -11.72 2.30
C LEU A 88 8.98 -10.38 2.05
N VAL A 89 8.60 -9.63 1.00
CA VAL A 89 9.13 -8.29 0.74
C VAL A 89 8.79 -7.34 1.88
N GLU A 90 7.57 -7.33 2.36
CA GLU A 90 7.15 -6.54 3.51
C GLU A 90 8.05 -6.77 4.73
N THR A 91 8.44 -8.02 4.98
CA THR A 91 9.22 -8.41 6.16
C THR A 91 10.74 -8.23 6.00
N HIS A 92 11.26 -8.31 4.76
CA HIS A 92 12.71 -8.40 4.54
C HIS A 92 13.31 -7.30 3.65
N HIS A 93 12.51 -6.43 3.02
CA HIS A 93 12.97 -5.40 2.07
C HIS A 93 14.07 -4.48 2.62
N TYR A 94 14.12 -4.27 3.93
CA TYR A 94 15.13 -3.42 4.56
C TYR A 94 16.53 -4.06 4.59
N LYS A 95 16.64 -5.39 4.50
CA LYS A 95 17.91 -6.12 4.47
C LYS A 95 18.22 -6.74 3.12
N GLU A 96 17.18 -7.28 2.47
CA GLU A 96 17.33 -8.14 1.30
C GLU A 96 16.69 -7.48 0.08
N ARG A 97 17.46 -7.34 -1.00
CA ARG A 97 17.01 -6.73 -2.25
C ARG A 97 17.14 -7.64 -3.45
N ASP A 98 17.89 -8.74 -3.30
CA ASP A 98 18.08 -9.70 -4.37
C ASP A 98 16.85 -10.62 -4.45
N ILE A 99 16.30 -10.75 -5.66
CA ILE A 99 15.20 -11.68 -5.94
C ILE A 99 15.57 -13.13 -5.57
N SER A 100 16.84 -13.47 -5.59
CA SER A 100 17.34 -14.81 -5.23
C SER A 100 16.97 -15.21 -3.82
N PHE A 101 17.05 -14.27 -2.85
CA PHE A 101 16.63 -14.50 -1.47
C PHE A 101 15.15 -14.89 -1.39
N TYR A 102 14.28 -14.15 -2.07
CA TYR A 102 12.84 -14.40 -2.07
C TYR A 102 12.48 -15.70 -2.78
N ALA A 103 13.19 -16.00 -3.85
CA ALA A 103 13.01 -17.24 -4.59
C ALA A 103 13.40 -18.46 -3.74
N GLU A 104 14.51 -18.39 -3.03
CA GLU A 104 14.95 -19.43 -2.10
C GLU A 104 13.91 -19.68 -1.00
N LYS A 105 13.40 -18.62 -0.37
CA LYS A 105 12.34 -18.71 0.65
C LYS A 105 11.06 -19.35 0.14
N LEU A 106 10.77 -19.23 -1.15
CA LEU A 106 9.59 -19.83 -1.80
C LEU A 106 9.91 -21.18 -2.46
N CYS A 107 11.13 -21.71 -2.31
CA CYS A 107 11.59 -22.94 -2.97
C CYS A 107 11.44 -22.88 -4.51
N LEU A 108 11.73 -21.71 -5.10
CA LEU A 108 11.63 -21.44 -6.53
C LEU A 108 12.97 -20.97 -7.10
N THR A 109 13.11 -21.04 -8.42
CA THR A 109 14.23 -20.35 -9.09
C THR A 109 13.94 -18.87 -9.23
N PRO A 110 14.95 -17.96 -9.19
CA PRO A 110 14.77 -16.52 -9.38
C PRO A 110 14.09 -16.18 -10.70
N LYS A 111 14.43 -16.90 -11.76
CA LYS A 111 13.83 -16.73 -13.10
C LYS A 111 12.34 -17.05 -13.09
N TYR A 112 11.94 -18.14 -12.45
CA TYR A 112 10.55 -18.58 -12.38
C TYR A 112 9.72 -17.62 -11.52
N LEU A 113 10.23 -17.20 -10.34
CA LEU A 113 9.58 -16.22 -9.50
C LEU A 113 9.40 -14.88 -10.24
N SER A 114 10.43 -14.38 -10.92
CA SER A 114 10.35 -13.15 -11.71
C SER A 114 9.29 -13.23 -12.82
N SER A 115 9.18 -14.40 -13.48
CA SER A 115 8.12 -14.62 -14.49
C SER A 115 6.73 -14.56 -13.86
N ILE A 116 6.52 -15.25 -12.73
CA ILE A 116 5.22 -15.25 -12.02
C ILE A 116 4.82 -13.82 -11.62
N ILE A 117 5.75 -13.07 -11.01
CA ILE A 117 5.48 -11.70 -10.57
C ILE A 117 5.08 -10.84 -11.76
N ARG A 118 5.81 -10.93 -12.87
CA ARG A 118 5.50 -10.19 -14.08
C ARG A 118 4.16 -10.60 -14.71
N ASP A 119 3.87 -11.89 -14.74
CA ASP A 119 2.62 -12.41 -15.31
C ASP A 119 1.39 -11.95 -14.51
N VAL A 120 1.51 -11.89 -13.16
CA VAL A 120 0.41 -11.54 -12.27
C VAL A 120 0.24 -10.03 -12.11
N SER A 121 1.36 -9.28 -11.96
CA SER A 121 1.33 -7.85 -11.62
C SER A 121 1.60 -6.93 -12.81
N GLY A 122 2.12 -7.45 -13.93
CA GLY A 122 2.61 -6.65 -15.05
C GLY A 122 3.96 -5.97 -14.79
N GLU A 123 4.50 -6.04 -13.58
CA GLU A 123 5.72 -5.34 -13.17
C GLU A 123 6.88 -6.29 -12.85
N LEU A 124 8.10 -5.74 -12.85
CA LEU A 124 9.30 -6.49 -12.47
C LEU A 124 9.35 -6.65 -10.94
N ALA A 125 9.85 -7.80 -10.47
CA ALA A 125 10.02 -8.08 -9.05
C ALA A 125 10.89 -7.03 -8.32
N GLY A 126 11.93 -6.54 -8.99
CA GLY A 126 12.78 -5.46 -8.45
C GLY A 126 12.02 -4.17 -8.17
N ASN A 127 11.02 -3.81 -9.00
CA ASN A 127 10.20 -2.62 -8.78
C ASN A 127 9.37 -2.75 -7.49
N TRP A 128 8.84 -3.93 -7.23
CA TRP A 128 8.11 -4.22 -5.99
C TRP A 128 8.99 -4.07 -4.76
N ILE A 129 10.20 -4.66 -4.78
CA ILE A 129 11.16 -4.52 -3.68
C ILE A 129 11.57 -3.06 -3.50
N ASP A 130 11.93 -2.37 -4.60
CA ASP A 130 12.32 -0.96 -4.59
C ASP A 130 11.20 -0.06 -4.03
N ASN A 131 9.92 -0.35 -4.33
CA ASN A 131 8.78 0.39 -3.81
C ASN A 131 8.65 0.27 -2.28
N TYR A 132 8.83 -0.90 -1.71
CA TYR A 132 8.82 -1.06 -0.25
C TYR A 132 9.98 -0.32 0.40
N VAL A 133 11.19 -0.42 -0.15
CA VAL A 133 12.37 0.29 0.34
C VAL A 133 12.19 1.80 0.28
N ILE A 134 11.60 2.34 -0.80
CA ILE A 134 11.41 3.79 -0.93
C ILE A 134 10.32 4.33 0.00
N ILE A 135 9.26 3.55 0.27
CA ILE A 135 8.23 3.90 1.24
C ILE A 135 8.85 4.01 2.64
N GLU A 136 9.61 3.01 3.06
CA GLU A 136 10.30 3.02 4.35
C GLU A 136 11.32 4.16 4.43
N ALA A 137 12.11 4.40 3.36
CA ALA A 137 13.05 5.53 3.30
C ALA A 137 12.35 6.88 3.48
N LYS A 138 11.20 7.09 2.83
CA LYS A 138 10.40 8.30 2.98
C LYS A 138 9.85 8.45 4.41
N ALA A 139 9.36 7.36 4.99
CA ALA A 139 8.87 7.35 6.37
C ALA A 139 9.98 7.74 7.35
N LEU A 140 11.16 7.14 7.26
CA LEU A 140 12.31 7.47 8.11
C LEU A 140 12.79 8.92 7.92
N LEU A 141 12.79 9.43 6.69
CA LEU A 141 13.17 10.81 6.40
C LEU A 141 12.24 11.84 7.05
N ILE A 142 10.96 11.52 7.21
CA ILE A 142 9.94 12.44 7.75
C ILE A 142 9.78 12.24 9.26
N SER A 143 9.71 11.00 9.73
CA SER A 143 9.29 10.69 11.10
C SER A 143 10.44 10.48 12.09
N SER A 144 11.71 10.52 11.62
CA SER A 144 12.85 10.31 12.51
C SER A 144 13.89 11.41 12.40
N ASN A 145 14.69 11.58 13.48
CA ASN A 145 15.84 12.47 13.52
C ASN A 145 17.13 11.81 12.99
N LEU A 146 17.04 10.63 12.39
CA LEU A 146 18.20 9.92 11.86
C LEU A 146 18.86 10.73 10.74
N THR A 147 20.17 10.75 10.73
CA THR A 147 20.95 11.31 9.62
C THR A 147 20.74 10.51 8.35
N ILE A 148 21.05 11.09 7.19
CA ILE A 148 21.00 10.37 5.89
C ILE A 148 21.91 9.14 5.91
N GLN A 149 23.03 9.22 6.63
CA GLN A 149 23.96 8.10 6.78
C GLN A 149 23.38 6.97 7.63
N GLU A 150 22.72 7.28 8.74
CA GLU A 150 22.06 6.27 9.59
C GLU A 150 20.90 5.60 8.85
N ILE A 151 20.09 6.36 8.11
CA ILE A 151 19.03 5.80 7.25
C ILE A 151 19.62 4.87 6.18
N CYS A 152 20.72 5.28 5.55
CA CYS A 152 21.43 4.47 4.58
C CYS A 152 21.80 3.10 5.16
N TYR A 153 22.42 3.08 6.35
CA TYR A 153 22.83 1.83 6.99
C TYR A 153 21.64 1.01 7.50
N LYS A 154 20.63 1.68 8.05
CA LYS A 154 19.39 1.02 8.49
C LYS A 154 18.68 0.30 7.36
N LEU A 155 18.71 0.87 6.15
CA LEU A 155 18.16 0.28 4.94
C LEU A 155 19.17 -0.61 4.19
N ASN A 156 20.26 -0.99 4.82
CA ASN A 156 21.29 -1.90 4.27
C ASN A 156 21.87 -1.44 2.91
N PHE A 157 22.10 -0.14 2.73
CA PHE A 157 22.90 0.36 1.62
C PHE A 157 24.38 0.40 2.01
N SER A 158 25.25 0.02 1.10
CA SER A 158 26.70 -0.01 1.33
C SER A 158 27.30 1.39 1.56
N THR A 159 26.75 2.43 0.92
CA THR A 159 27.23 3.81 1.04
C THR A 159 26.12 4.83 0.95
N PRO A 160 26.27 6.01 1.60
CA PRO A 160 25.32 7.10 1.45
C PRO A 160 25.11 7.55 0.00
N SER A 161 26.14 7.42 -0.83
CA SER A 161 26.08 7.76 -2.27
C SER A 161 25.18 6.78 -3.03
N SER A 162 25.24 5.48 -2.72
CA SER A 162 24.36 4.45 -3.33
C SER A 162 22.91 4.67 -2.92
N PHE A 163 22.65 4.97 -1.65
CA PHE A 163 21.33 5.33 -1.16
C PHE A 163 20.78 6.59 -1.84
N THR A 164 21.59 7.64 -1.92
CA THR A 164 21.20 8.90 -2.56
C THR A 164 20.83 8.70 -4.04
N ARG A 165 21.62 7.92 -4.76
CA ARG A 165 21.38 7.59 -6.18
C ARG A 165 20.08 6.80 -6.34
N PHE A 166 19.88 5.77 -5.51
CA PHE A 166 18.65 4.97 -5.47
C PHE A 166 17.43 5.86 -5.22
N PHE A 167 17.47 6.66 -4.16
CA PHE A 167 16.36 7.53 -3.77
C PHE A 167 16.03 8.55 -4.86
N LYS A 168 17.07 9.21 -5.44
CA LYS A 168 16.89 10.18 -6.51
C LYS A 168 16.34 9.55 -7.79
N ARG A 169 16.76 8.34 -8.12
CA ARG A 169 16.26 7.60 -9.29
C ARG A 169 14.74 7.39 -9.22
N ILE A 170 14.22 7.07 -8.03
CA ILE A 170 12.79 6.73 -7.86
C ILE A 170 11.94 7.98 -7.58
N THR A 171 12.46 8.95 -6.82
CA THR A 171 11.68 10.11 -6.37
C THR A 171 11.92 11.39 -7.17
N GLY A 172 12.94 11.42 -8.04
CA GLY A 172 13.35 12.61 -8.78
C GLY A 172 14.19 13.60 -7.97
N MET A 173 14.34 13.44 -6.65
CA MET A 173 15.05 14.37 -5.77
C MET A 173 15.94 13.66 -4.75
N SER A 174 16.93 14.41 -4.19
CA SER A 174 17.80 13.83 -3.17
C SER A 174 17.06 13.63 -1.82
N PRO A 175 17.50 12.67 -0.98
CA PRO A 175 16.93 12.46 0.36
C PRO A 175 16.94 13.74 1.21
N ARG A 176 18.02 14.54 1.14
CA ARG A 176 18.13 15.80 1.88
C ARG A 176 17.08 16.81 1.42
N LYS A 177 16.90 16.99 0.10
CA LYS A 177 15.86 17.88 -0.45
C LYS A 177 14.47 17.39 -0.08
N PHE A 178 14.22 16.08 -0.14
CA PHE A 178 12.94 15.50 0.24
C PHE A 178 12.60 15.78 1.71
N ARG A 179 13.56 15.61 2.63
CA ARG A 179 13.38 15.91 4.05
C ARG A 179 13.01 17.39 4.27
N THR A 180 13.77 18.31 3.69
CA THR A 180 13.53 19.76 3.83
C THR A 180 12.14 20.14 3.35
N LEU A 181 11.69 19.65 2.20
CA LEU A 181 10.38 19.95 1.63
C LEU A 181 9.20 19.41 2.44
N LYS A 182 9.38 18.30 3.15
CA LYS A 182 8.28 17.63 3.89
C LYS A 182 8.24 18.05 5.36
N VAL A 183 9.38 18.39 5.96
CA VAL A 183 9.44 18.84 7.36
C VAL A 183 9.18 20.35 7.46
N PHE A 184 9.52 21.11 6.40
CA PHE A 184 9.33 22.57 6.35
C PHE A 184 8.64 22.98 5.04
N PRO A 185 7.33 22.72 4.87
CA PRO A 185 6.62 23.04 3.63
C PRO A 185 6.62 24.54 3.28
N ASN A 186 6.85 25.44 4.23
CA ASN A 186 6.77 26.89 4.06
C ASN A 186 8.13 27.58 3.81
N LEU A 187 9.22 26.85 3.53
CA LEU A 187 10.56 27.44 3.32
C LEU A 187 10.92 27.64 1.83
N ILE A 188 9.93 27.61 0.93
CA ILE A 188 10.13 27.88 -0.50
C ILE A 188 9.08 28.91 -0.95
N GLU A 189 9.34 30.15 -0.64
CA GLU A 189 8.97 31.32 -1.43
C GLU A 189 10.21 31.89 -2.12
#